data_eb93e9efa30b0478cee2e23249cca207
#
_entry.id   eb93e9efa30b0478cee2e23249cca207
#
_cell.length_a   1.000
_cell.length_b   1.000
_cell.length_c   1.000
_cell.angle_alpha   90.00
_cell.angle_beta   90.00
_cell.angle_gamma   90.00
#
_symmetry.space_group_name_H-M   'P 1'
#
loop_
_entity.id
_entity.type
_entity.pdbx_description
1 polymer ?
#
loop_
_entity_poly.entity_id
_entity_poly.type
_entity_poly.pdbx_seq_one_letter_code
_entity_poly.pdbx_strand_id
1 'polypeptide(L)'
;MERRVAARTRVLKRGTVELPESALPCKIIDLSDTGARLALSGANHVPNFFTLLIPDRPPVFCQIIWRRQERLGVTFRELPVL
;
A
#
# COMPACT_ATOMS: atom_id res chain seq x y z
N MET A 1 19.36 -7.38 -21.71
CA MET A 1 18.39 -6.80 -21.52
C MET A 1 17.76 -7.08 -20.29
N GLU A 2 17.18 -6.29 -19.74
CA GLU A 2 16.63 -6.45 -18.60
C GLU A 2 15.31 -6.75 -18.62
N ARG A 3 14.77 -7.30 -17.86
CA ARG A 3 13.56 -7.56 -17.82
C ARG A 3 13.02 -7.28 -16.64
N ARG A 4 12.30 -6.48 -16.36
CA ARG A 4 11.77 -6.14 -15.23
C ARG A 4 10.38 -6.32 -15.32
N VAL A 5 9.77 -6.96 -14.46
CA VAL A 5 8.38 -7.22 -14.47
C VAL A 5 7.59 -6.01 -14.10
N ALA A 6 8.00 -5.33 -13.09
CA ALA A 6 7.30 -4.12 -12.68
C ALA A 6 8.30 -3.10 -12.26
N ALA A 7 8.23 -1.95 -12.81
CA ALA A 7 9.12 -0.88 -12.43
C ALA A 7 8.68 -0.32 -11.10
N ARG A 8 9.59 -0.24 -10.16
CA ARG A 8 9.27 0.29 -8.85
C ARG A 8 9.85 1.68 -8.75
N THR A 9 8.99 2.65 -8.57
CA THR A 9 9.41 4.04 -8.53
C THR A 9 9.36 4.52 -7.09
N ARG A 10 10.44 5.12 -6.63
CA ARG A 10 10.49 5.69 -5.31
C ARG A 10 9.75 7.01 -5.35
N VAL A 11 8.71 7.15 -4.58
CA VAL A 11 7.87 8.33 -4.66
C VAL A 11 7.81 9.15 -3.39
N LEU A 12 8.02 8.58 -2.24
CA LEU A 12 8.05 9.30 -0.97
C LEU A 12 6.86 10.24 -0.81
N LYS A 13 5.67 9.80 -1.12
CA LYS A 13 4.51 10.65 -0.94
C LYS A 13 3.68 10.16 0.22
N ARG A 14 2.78 11.00 0.67
CA ARG A 14 1.92 10.65 1.77
C ARG A 14 0.71 9.93 1.26
N GLY A 15 0.24 8.98 2.03
CA GLY A 15 -0.99 8.29 1.72
C GLY A 15 -1.75 8.04 2.99
N THR A 16 -2.88 7.36 2.89
CA THR A 16 -3.72 7.03 4.03
C THR A 16 -4.14 5.58 3.93
N VAL A 17 -3.93 4.86 5.03
CA VAL A 17 -4.44 3.51 5.16
C VAL A 17 -5.83 3.65 5.75
N GLU A 18 -6.85 3.30 4.97
CA GLU A 18 -8.23 3.47 5.40
C GLU A 18 -8.71 2.21 6.08
N LEU A 19 -9.19 2.33 7.29
CA LEU A 19 -9.68 1.24 8.10
C LEU A 19 -11.16 1.44 8.34
N PRO A 20 -11.88 0.42 8.81
CA PRO A 20 -13.33 0.57 8.98
C PRO A 20 -13.73 1.73 9.89
N GLU A 21 -12.97 1.98 10.94
CA GLU A 21 -13.35 3.03 11.86
C GLU A 21 -12.28 4.06 12.08
N SER A 22 -11.26 4.09 11.26
CA SER A 22 -10.20 5.07 11.43
C SER A 22 -9.39 5.14 10.16
N ALA A 23 -8.41 6.01 10.17
CA ALA A 23 -7.51 6.16 9.05
C ALA A 23 -6.13 6.44 9.62
N LEU A 24 -5.13 5.81 9.04
CA LEU A 24 -3.75 5.98 9.50
C LEU A 24 -2.94 6.64 8.41
N PRO A 25 -2.24 7.71 8.72
CA PRO A 25 -1.36 8.29 7.72
C PRO A 25 -0.19 7.37 7.47
N CYS A 26 0.29 7.35 6.25
CA CYS A 26 1.46 6.55 5.92
C CYS A 26 2.32 7.28 4.92
N LYS A 27 3.55 6.80 4.78
CA LYS A 27 4.45 7.31 3.79
C LYS A 27 4.56 6.23 2.74
N ILE A 28 4.36 6.57 1.49
CA ILE A 28 4.49 5.61 0.40
C ILE A 28 5.93 5.71 -0.06
N ILE A 29 6.70 4.67 0.19
CA ILE A 29 8.14 4.67 -0.09
C ILE A 29 8.37 4.44 -1.57
N ASP A 30 7.69 3.47 -2.13
CA ASP A 30 7.76 3.26 -3.57
C ASP A 30 6.47 2.66 -4.04
N LEU A 31 6.27 2.66 -5.33
CA LEU A 31 5.01 2.33 -5.95
C LEU A 31 5.29 1.70 -7.30
N SER A 32 4.53 0.67 -7.62
CA SER A 32 4.58 0.06 -8.93
C SER A 32 3.15 -0.20 -9.38
N ASP A 33 2.98 -0.80 -10.54
CA ASP A 33 1.65 -1.15 -11.02
C ASP A 33 1.00 -2.22 -10.16
N THR A 34 1.78 -3.00 -9.44
CA THR A 34 1.24 -4.16 -8.76
C THR A 34 1.28 -4.04 -7.25
N GLY A 35 1.94 -3.04 -6.70
CA GLY A 35 2.03 -2.93 -5.25
C GLY A 35 2.82 -1.73 -4.79
N ALA A 36 3.07 -1.69 -3.49
CA ALA A 36 3.76 -0.56 -2.88
C ALA A 36 4.45 -1.00 -1.60
N ARG A 37 5.39 -0.19 -1.14
CA ARG A 37 5.95 -0.32 0.19
C ARG A 37 5.56 0.91 0.98
N LEU A 38 5.10 0.70 2.19
CA LEU A 38 4.58 1.76 3.04
C LEU A 38 5.32 1.78 4.36
N ALA A 39 5.42 2.96 4.95
CA ALA A 39 5.94 3.11 6.30
C ALA A 39 4.92 3.85 7.11
N LEU A 40 4.60 3.34 8.29
CA LEU A 40 3.64 3.99 9.16
C LEU A 40 3.73 3.44 10.56
N SER A 41 3.41 4.29 11.54
CA SER A 41 3.27 3.84 12.89
C SER A 41 2.03 2.97 12.98
N GLY A 42 2.10 1.89 13.72
CA GLY A 42 0.95 1.02 13.84
C GLY A 42 0.83 0.01 12.72
N ALA A 43 1.91 -0.22 11.97
CA ALA A 43 1.88 -1.17 10.88
C ALA A 43 1.44 -2.56 11.34
N ASN A 44 1.74 -2.94 12.57
CA ASN A 44 1.37 -4.25 13.08
C ASN A 44 -0.13 -4.39 13.30
N HIS A 45 -0.84 -3.29 13.36
CA HIS A 45 -2.28 -3.32 13.63
C HIS A 45 -3.12 -3.18 12.36
N VAL A 46 -2.49 -3.06 11.20
CA VAL A 46 -3.23 -2.94 9.95
C VAL A 46 -3.70 -4.33 9.55
N PRO A 47 -4.97 -4.51 9.23
CA PRO A 47 -5.46 -5.85 8.83
C PRO A 47 -4.85 -6.26 7.50
N ASN A 48 -4.91 -7.55 7.20
CA ASN A 48 -4.28 -8.08 5.99
C ASN A 48 -4.81 -7.47 4.72
N PHE A 49 -6.06 -6.99 4.73
CA PHE A 49 -6.65 -6.33 3.58
C PHE A 49 -7.11 -4.96 4.01
N PHE A 50 -6.85 -3.97 3.22
CA PHE A 50 -7.27 -2.61 3.53
C PHE A 50 -7.28 -1.79 2.25
N THR A 51 -7.84 -0.59 2.33
CA THR A 51 -7.84 0.34 1.21
C THR A 51 -6.77 1.39 1.43
N LEU A 52 -5.99 1.65 0.40
CA LEU A 52 -4.96 2.67 0.43
C LEU A 52 -5.42 3.85 -0.40
N LEU A 53 -5.38 5.02 0.20
CA LEU A 53 -5.71 6.26 -0.49
C LEU A 53 -4.41 6.94 -0.88
N ILE A 54 -4.21 7.09 -2.18
CA ILE A 54 -3.03 7.71 -2.75
C ILE A 54 -3.50 9.00 -3.40
N PRO A 55 -2.87 10.14 -3.12
CA PRO A 55 -3.31 11.38 -3.72
C PRO A 55 -3.35 11.28 -5.25
N ASP A 56 -4.37 11.87 -5.84
CA ASP A 56 -4.53 11.94 -7.29
C ASP A 56 -4.76 10.61 -7.95
N ARG A 57 -5.20 9.61 -7.20
CA ARG A 57 -5.53 8.30 -7.76
C ARG A 57 -6.77 7.78 -7.10
N PRO A 58 -7.50 6.89 -7.76
CA PRO A 58 -8.61 6.22 -7.09
C PRO A 58 -8.12 5.36 -5.94
N PRO A 59 -8.96 5.08 -4.96
CA PRO A 59 -8.59 4.19 -3.87
C PRO A 59 -8.17 2.82 -4.40
N VAL A 60 -7.22 2.19 -3.71
CA VAL A 60 -6.68 0.92 -4.14
C VAL A 60 -6.85 -0.09 -3.03
N PHE A 61 -7.37 -1.27 -3.36
CA PHE A 61 -7.53 -2.34 -2.39
C PHE A 61 -6.23 -3.11 -2.30
N CYS A 62 -5.74 -3.30 -1.10
CA CYS A 62 -4.40 -3.86 -0.87
C CYS A 62 -4.46 -5.10 -0.01
N GLN A 63 -3.52 -5.99 -0.26
CA GLN A 63 -3.30 -7.14 0.59
C GLN A 63 -1.86 -7.07 1.08
N ILE A 64 -1.65 -7.25 2.38
CA ILE A 64 -0.31 -7.20 2.95
C ILE A 64 0.40 -8.50 2.63
N ILE A 65 1.61 -8.39 2.06
CA ILE A 65 2.42 -9.53 1.74
C ILE A 65 3.45 -9.76 2.83
N TRP A 66 3.98 -8.71 3.41
CA TRP A 66 4.95 -8.83 4.50
C TRP A 66 4.85 -7.61 5.40
N ARG A 67 5.26 -7.79 6.65
CA ARG A 67 5.35 -6.73 7.64
C ARG A 67 6.72 -6.79 8.27
N ARG A 68 7.27 -5.63 8.57
CA ARG A 68 8.53 -5.59 9.24
C ARG A 68 8.65 -4.29 9.95
N GLN A 69 8.66 -4.35 11.28
CA GLN A 69 8.72 -3.14 12.08
C GLN A 69 7.60 -2.20 11.66
N GLU A 70 7.89 -1.00 11.25
CA GLU A 70 6.88 -0.05 10.86
C GLU A 70 6.75 0.03 9.34
N ARG A 71 6.92 -1.09 8.66
CA ARG A 71 6.82 -1.12 7.22
C ARG A 71 5.94 -2.25 6.76
N LEU A 72 5.30 -2.02 5.62
CA LEU A 72 4.44 -3.01 5.00
C LEU A 72 4.79 -3.11 3.52
N GLY A 73 4.77 -4.34 3.02
CA GLY A 73 4.78 -4.54 1.58
C GLY A 73 3.40 -5.01 1.19
N VAL A 74 2.79 -4.38 0.21
CA VAL A 74 1.44 -4.73 -0.20
C VAL A 74 1.37 -4.98 -1.69
N THR A 75 0.43 -5.85 -2.07
CA THR A 75 0.10 -6.04 -3.46
C THR A 75 -1.29 -5.48 -3.68
N PHE A 76 -1.54 -4.95 -4.85
CA PHE A 76 -2.84 -4.39 -5.18
C PHE A 76 -3.73 -5.51 -5.67
N ARG A 77 -5.00 -5.47 -5.28
CA ARG A 77 -5.96 -6.48 -5.64
C ARG A 77 -7.21 -5.80 -6.14
N GLU A 78 -7.98 -6.49 -6.93
CA GLU A 78 -9.25 -5.96 -7.35
C GLU A 78 -10.26 -6.22 -6.28
N LEU A 79 -11.17 -5.30 -6.08
CA LEU A 79 -12.24 -5.53 -5.15
C LEU A 79 -13.14 -6.63 -5.68
N PRO A 80 -13.64 -7.48 -4.80
CA PRO A 80 -14.56 -8.52 -5.24
C PRO A 80 -15.80 -7.90 -5.86
N VAL A 81 -16.32 -8.55 -6.89
CA VAL A 81 -17.54 -8.11 -7.55
C VAL A 81 -18.63 -9.06 -7.13
N LEU A 82 -19.71 -8.53 -6.61
CA LEU A 82 -20.79 -9.35 -6.14
C LEU A 82 -21.90 -9.49 -7.15
#